data_b27bd4f3be214924a41637d2db19f1aa
#
_entry.id   b27bd4f3be214924a41637d2db19f1aa
#
_cell.length_a   1.000
_cell.length_b   1.000
_cell.length_c   1.000
_cell.angle_alpha   90.00
_cell.angle_beta   90.00
_cell.angle_gamma   90.00
#
_symmetry.space_group_name_H-M   'P 1'
#
loop_
_entity.id
_entity.type
_entity.pdbx_description
1 polymer ?
#
loop_
_entity_poly.entity_id
_entity_poly.type
_entity_poly.pdbx_seq_one_letter_code
_entity_poly.pdbx_strand_id
1 'polypeptide(L)'
;KIGFPFFLVQAATFIFNTVANSLLGQLGGDMGSLYIAAFGVINGYILYITMMVAQCFSYGLQPIAAFNAGAKAWARLKETLSCTLKYQVVTLAAVSAVLWVAATPVCAFFAGSDPALVEVAANATRIVILAVALGYLAMTMSMYFQAVEKVGIATFTGLLRYVICSVPLMYLLGNMMGVQGVWFALVAADAITGLISIALAVRESKRLATL
;
A
#
# COMPACT_ATOMS: atom_id res chain seq x y z
N LYS A 1 0.28 -0.84 -24.85
CA LYS A 1 -0.49 0.16 -24.05
C LYS A 1 -0.81 -0.31 -22.64
N ILE A 2 -1.10 -1.60 -22.40
CA ILE A 2 -1.49 -2.17 -21.09
C ILE A 2 -0.30 -2.29 -20.11
N GLY A 3 0.92 -2.51 -20.61
CA GLY A 3 2.12 -2.61 -19.75
C GLY A 3 2.64 -1.28 -19.21
N PHE A 4 2.24 -0.15 -19.78
CA PHE A 4 2.73 1.17 -19.37
C PHE A 4 2.32 1.57 -17.94
N PRO A 5 1.05 1.36 -17.49
CA PRO A 5 0.69 1.59 -16.10
C PRO A 5 1.52 0.77 -15.11
N PHE A 6 1.81 -0.48 -15.45
CA PHE A 6 2.62 -1.34 -14.59
C PHE A 6 4.06 -0.82 -14.46
N PHE A 7 4.68 -0.39 -15.58
CA PHE A 7 5.99 0.25 -15.56
C PHE A 7 6.01 1.51 -14.68
N LEU A 8 4.99 2.37 -14.82
CA LEU A 8 4.88 3.59 -14.02
C LEU A 8 4.76 3.30 -12.52
N VAL A 9 4.01 2.28 -12.12
CA VAL A 9 3.89 1.86 -10.72
C VAL A 9 5.24 1.36 -10.17
N GLN A 10 6.00 0.61 -10.97
CA GLN A 10 7.34 0.16 -10.56
C GLN A 10 8.32 1.32 -10.41
N ALA A 11 8.29 2.28 -11.35
CA ALA A 11 9.07 3.51 -11.24
C ALA A 11 8.67 4.34 -10.01
N ALA A 12 7.37 4.44 -9.72
CA ALA A 12 6.84 5.12 -8.54
C ALA A 12 7.33 4.47 -7.24
N THR A 13 7.37 3.15 -7.18
CA THR A 13 7.89 2.41 -6.03
C THR A 13 9.38 2.67 -5.83
N PHE A 14 10.16 2.75 -6.91
CA PHE A 14 11.58 3.13 -6.84
C PHE A 14 11.77 4.54 -6.29
N ILE A 15 11.02 5.52 -6.80
CA ILE A 15 11.05 6.91 -6.31
C ILE A 15 10.69 6.96 -4.83
N PHE A 16 9.62 6.29 -4.43
CA PHE A 16 9.18 6.19 -3.03
C PHE A 16 10.30 5.68 -2.11
N ASN A 17 10.93 4.55 -2.47
CA ASN A 17 12.02 3.98 -1.68
C ASN A 17 13.23 4.90 -1.60
N THR A 18 13.60 5.56 -2.71
CA THR A 18 14.72 6.50 -2.76
C THR A 18 14.45 7.71 -1.86
N VAL A 19 13.27 8.29 -1.93
CA VAL A 19 12.88 9.44 -1.09
C VAL A 19 12.83 9.04 0.38
N ALA A 20 12.24 7.90 0.73
CA ALA A 20 12.17 7.42 2.11
C ALA A 20 13.57 7.24 2.71
N ASN A 21 14.47 6.54 2.01
CA ASN A 21 15.84 6.33 2.46
C ASN A 21 16.62 7.66 2.59
N SER A 22 16.47 8.58 1.63
CA SER A 22 17.12 9.88 1.66
C SER A 22 16.66 10.71 2.87
N LEU A 23 15.34 10.79 3.11
CA LEU A 23 14.78 11.55 4.23
C LEU A 23 15.18 10.94 5.58
N LEU A 24 15.10 9.62 5.72
CA LEU A 24 15.49 8.94 6.96
C LEU A 24 16.97 9.11 7.25
N GLY A 25 17.83 9.09 6.23
CA GLY A 25 19.26 9.38 6.38
C GLY A 25 19.55 10.81 6.80
N GLN A 26 18.88 11.79 6.16
CA GLN A 26 19.09 13.21 6.45
C GLN A 26 18.50 13.62 7.82
N LEU A 27 17.27 13.22 8.11
CA LEU A 27 16.57 13.59 9.35
C LEU A 27 17.05 12.79 10.56
N GLY A 28 17.64 11.62 10.35
CA GLY A 28 18.16 10.77 11.41
C GLY A 28 19.53 11.22 11.97
N GLY A 29 20.24 12.12 11.30
CA GLY A 29 21.58 12.57 11.72
C GLY A 29 22.52 11.39 11.94
N ASP A 30 23.17 11.33 13.11
CA ASP A 30 24.11 10.24 13.45
C ASP A 30 23.45 8.85 13.46
N MET A 31 22.14 8.77 13.68
CA MET A 31 21.37 7.52 13.65
C MET A 31 20.71 7.25 12.28
N GLY A 32 21.02 8.03 11.25
CA GLY A 32 20.41 7.91 9.92
C GLY A 32 20.55 6.52 9.33
N SER A 33 21.72 5.88 9.46
CA SER A 33 21.97 4.51 9.01
C SER A 33 21.07 3.48 9.70
N LEU A 34 20.80 3.67 10.98
CA LEU A 34 19.90 2.81 11.77
C LEU A 34 18.45 2.93 11.28
N TYR A 35 17.98 4.15 11.00
CA TYR A 35 16.61 4.36 10.46
C TYR A 35 16.46 3.84 9.04
N ILE A 36 17.48 3.95 8.20
CA ILE A 36 17.48 3.33 6.85
C ILE A 36 17.41 1.80 6.98
N ALA A 37 18.20 1.21 7.87
CA ALA A 37 18.18 -0.23 8.12
C ALA A 37 16.80 -0.68 8.65
N ALA A 38 16.21 0.06 9.60
CA ALA A 38 14.86 -0.21 10.10
C ALA A 38 13.80 -0.13 8.99
N PHE A 39 13.87 0.87 8.11
CA PHE A 39 13.00 0.96 6.95
C PHE A 39 13.19 -0.23 6.00
N GLY A 40 14.43 -0.69 5.81
CA GLY A 40 14.75 -1.89 5.04
C GLY A 40 14.04 -3.14 5.59
N VAL A 41 14.06 -3.34 6.92
CA VAL A 41 13.34 -4.44 7.59
C VAL A 41 11.82 -4.30 7.39
N ILE A 42 11.28 -3.11 7.61
CA ILE A 42 9.83 -2.86 7.50
C ILE A 42 9.36 -3.05 6.06
N ASN A 43 10.00 -2.38 5.12
CA ASN A 43 9.57 -2.39 3.71
C ASN A 43 9.89 -3.71 3.02
N GLY A 44 11.06 -4.29 3.30
CA GLY A 44 11.52 -5.52 2.66
C GLY A 44 10.84 -6.80 3.16
N TYR A 45 10.31 -6.79 4.39
CA TYR A 45 9.70 -7.99 4.97
C TYR A 45 8.26 -7.74 5.42
N ILE A 46 8.02 -6.77 6.31
CA ILE A 46 6.70 -6.56 6.93
C ILE A 46 5.66 -6.08 5.90
N LEU A 47 5.97 -4.99 5.21
CA LEU A 47 5.08 -4.45 4.18
C LEU A 47 5.03 -5.38 2.95
N TYR A 48 6.11 -6.11 2.68
CA TYR A 48 6.14 -7.08 1.59
C TYR A 48 5.18 -8.25 1.82
N ILE A 49 5.12 -8.80 3.04
CA ILE A 49 4.14 -9.84 3.42
C ILE A 49 2.71 -9.32 3.22
N THR A 50 2.41 -8.12 3.73
CA THR A 50 1.07 -7.53 3.56
C THR A 50 0.75 -7.22 2.09
N MET A 51 1.75 -6.80 1.31
CA MET A 51 1.62 -6.60 -0.14
C MET A 51 1.30 -7.91 -0.87
N MET A 52 1.98 -9.01 -0.54
CA MET A 52 1.71 -10.33 -1.16
C MET A 52 0.28 -10.78 -0.91
N VAL A 53 -0.25 -10.59 0.31
CA VAL A 53 -1.65 -10.87 0.61
C VAL A 53 -2.58 -10.03 -0.28
N ALA A 54 -2.33 -8.72 -0.42
CA ALA A 54 -3.10 -7.85 -1.30
C ALA A 54 -3.00 -8.26 -2.77
N GLN A 55 -1.84 -8.74 -3.22
CA GLN A 55 -1.62 -9.24 -4.58
C GLN A 55 -2.48 -10.46 -4.88
N CYS A 56 -2.63 -11.40 -3.93
CA CYS A 56 -3.51 -12.56 -4.12
C CYS A 56 -4.94 -12.14 -4.48
N PHE A 57 -5.49 -11.15 -3.75
CA PHE A 57 -6.82 -10.60 -4.06
C PHE A 57 -6.85 -9.88 -5.41
N SER A 58 -5.82 -9.10 -5.71
CA SER A 58 -5.74 -8.30 -6.94
C SER A 58 -5.61 -9.17 -8.19
N TYR A 59 -4.74 -10.17 -8.16
CA TYR A 59 -4.53 -11.10 -9.28
C TYR A 59 -5.70 -12.07 -9.46
N GLY A 60 -6.36 -12.48 -8.36
CA GLY A 60 -7.60 -13.26 -8.45
C GLY A 60 -8.75 -12.47 -9.04
N LEU A 61 -8.88 -11.18 -8.69
CA LEU A 61 -9.92 -10.29 -9.23
C LEU A 61 -9.76 -10.04 -10.72
N GLN A 62 -8.54 -9.86 -11.22
CA GLN A 62 -8.27 -9.37 -12.57
C GLN A 62 -8.90 -10.23 -13.68
N PRO A 63 -8.67 -11.56 -13.77
CA PRO A 63 -9.28 -12.39 -14.81
C PRO A 63 -10.81 -12.48 -14.69
N ILE A 64 -11.33 -12.54 -13.46
CA ILE A 64 -12.78 -12.60 -13.22
C ILE A 64 -13.44 -11.29 -13.64
N ALA A 65 -12.84 -10.15 -13.33
CA ALA A 65 -13.34 -8.85 -13.74
C ALA A 65 -13.31 -8.68 -15.26
N ALA A 66 -12.21 -9.08 -15.92
CA ALA A 66 -12.08 -9.01 -17.37
C ALA A 66 -13.15 -9.88 -18.08
N PHE A 67 -13.36 -11.11 -17.61
CA PHE A 67 -14.37 -12.01 -18.16
C PHE A 67 -15.79 -11.45 -18.00
N ASN A 68 -16.16 -11.01 -16.80
CA ASN A 68 -17.50 -10.47 -16.55
C ASN A 68 -17.74 -9.14 -17.28
N ALA A 69 -16.73 -8.31 -17.45
CA ALA A 69 -16.81 -7.08 -18.24
C ALA A 69 -17.02 -7.39 -19.73
N GLY A 70 -16.27 -8.35 -20.30
CA GLY A 70 -16.42 -8.79 -21.69
C GLY A 70 -17.79 -9.43 -21.96
N ALA A 71 -18.30 -10.19 -21.00
CA ALA A 71 -19.63 -10.78 -21.05
C ALA A 71 -20.77 -9.79 -20.75
N LYS A 72 -20.48 -8.52 -20.43
CA LYS A 72 -21.44 -7.50 -19.99
C LYS A 72 -22.29 -7.94 -18.78
N ALA A 73 -21.72 -8.82 -17.94
CA ALA A 73 -22.38 -9.34 -16.73
C ALA A 73 -22.16 -8.35 -15.55
N TRP A 74 -22.76 -7.16 -15.65
CA TRP A 74 -22.49 -6.03 -14.76
C TRP A 74 -22.82 -6.31 -13.29
N ALA A 75 -23.90 -7.06 -13.02
CA ALA A 75 -24.26 -7.46 -11.67
C ALA A 75 -23.15 -8.33 -11.02
N ARG A 76 -22.65 -9.33 -11.75
CA ARG A 76 -21.55 -10.19 -11.28
C ARG A 76 -20.25 -9.42 -11.12
N LEU A 77 -19.96 -8.49 -12.04
CA LEU A 77 -18.77 -7.63 -11.95
C LEU A 77 -18.80 -6.78 -10.68
N LYS A 78 -19.94 -6.17 -10.36
CA LYS A 78 -20.16 -5.39 -9.14
C LYS A 78 -20.00 -6.26 -7.89
N GLU A 79 -20.60 -7.43 -7.86
CA GLU A 79 -20.50 -8.36 -6.74
C GLU A 79 -19.06 -8.81 -6.52
N THR A 80 -18.36 -9.23 -7.58
CA THR A 80 -16.96 -9.64 -7.53
C THR A 80 -16.07 -8.53 -6.95
N LEU A 81 -16.22 -7.29 -7.45
CA LEU A 81 -15.47 -6.15 -6.93
C LEU A 81 -15.73 -5.93 -5.44
N SER A 82 -17.00 -5.89 -5.05
CA SER A 82 -17.40 -5.64 -3.66
C SER A 82 -16.93 -6.72 -2.70
N CYS A 83 -17.06 -7.99 -3.08
CA CYS A 83 -16.58 -9.13 -2.32
C CYS A 83 -15.04 -9.07 -2.15
N THR A 84 -14.31 -8.86 -3.24
CA THR A 84 -12.85 -8.81 -3.20
C THR A 84 -12.36 -7.72 -2.26
N LEU A 85 -12.87 -6.49 -2.38
CA LEU A 85 -12.44 -5.37 -1.52
C LEU A 85 -12.78 -5.63 -0.05
N LYS A 86 -13.98 -6.15 0.24
CA LYS A 86 -14.40 -6.47 1.60
C LYS A 86 -13.50 -7.53 2.25
N TYR A 87 -13.29 -8.66 1.57
CA TYR A 87 -12.46 -9.73 2.12
C TYR A 87 -11.00 -9.35 2.19
N GLN A 88 -10.48 -8.57 1.25
CA GLN A 88 -9.13 -8.03 1.31
C GLN A 88 -8.91 -7.17 2.56
N VAL A 89 -9.82 -6.22 2.85
CA VAL A 89 -9.72 -5.36 4.03
C VAL A 89 -9.75 -6.19 5.31
N VAL A 90 -10.69 -7.14 5.41
CA VAL A 90 -10.80 -8.01 6.59
C VAL A 90 -9.53 -8.85 6.79
N THR A 91 -9.03 -9.47 5.71
CA THR A 91 -7.84 -10.32 5.78
C THR A 91 -6.60 -9.48 6.12
N LEU A 92 -6.40 -8.33 5.46
CA LEU A 92 -5.27 -7.46 5.74
C LEU A 92 -5.34 -6.84 7.13
N ALA A 93 -6.54 -6.50 7.62
CA ALA A 93 -6.71 -6.02 9.00
C ALA A 93 -6.33 -7.12 10.01
N ALA A 94 -6.72 -8.36 9.77
CA ALA A 94 -6.34 -9.49 10.61
C ALA A 94 -4.82 -9.73 10.60
N VAL A 95 -4.20 -9.74 9.40
CA VAL A 95 -2.74 -9.87 9.25
C VAL A 95 -2.02 -8.70 9.92
N SER A 96 -2.51 -7.47 9.75
CA SER A 96 -1.94 -6.29 10.40
C SER A 96 -2.03 -6.36 11.92
N ALA A 97 -3.14 -6.85 12.47
CA ALA A 97 -3.30 -7.04 13.91
C ALA A 97 -2.30 -8.07 14.46
N VAL A 98 -2.10 -9.18 13.78
CA VAL A 98 -1.10 -10.19 14.14
C VAL A 98 0.31 -9.59 14.09
N LEU A 99 0.66 -8.89 13.02
CA LEU A 99 1.97 -8.26 12.87
C LEU A 99 2.19 -7.13 13.87
N TRP A 100 1.14 -6.41 14.28
CA TRP A 100 1.21 -5.37 15.31
C TRP A 100 1.57 -5.96 16.67
N VAL A 101 0.90 -7.05 17.07
CA VAL A 101 1.18 -7.77 18.33
C VAL A 101 2.57 -8.42 18.29
N ALA A 102 2.90 -9.07 17.17
CA ALA A 102 4.15 -9.79 16.96
C ALA A 102 5.29 -8.91 16.41
N ALA A 103 5.16 -7.57 16.41
CA ALA A 103 6.14 -6.68 15.80
C ALA A 103 7.56 -6.92 16.31
N THR A 104 7.77 -7.03 17.63
CA THR A 104 9.10 -7.25 18.21
C THR A 104 9.71 -8.59 17.80
N PRO A 105 9.07 -9.76 17.98
CA PRO A 105 9.68 -11.03 17.58
C PRO A 105 9.87 -11.14 16.06
N VAL A 106 8.96 -10.57 15.26
CA VAL A 106 9.10 -10.57 13.80
C VAL A 106 10.27 -9.68 13.37
N CYS A 107 10.39 -8.47 13.91
CA CYS A 107 11.53 -7.61 13.62
C CYS A 107 12.85 -8.22 14.11
N ALA A 108 12.89 -8.86 15.27
CA ALA A 108 14.07 -9.54 15.76
C ALA A 108 14.54 -10.68 14.83
N PHE A 109 13.60 -11.41 14.24
CA PHE A 109 13.92 -12.46 13.28
C PHE A 109 14.62 -11.91 12.02
N PHE A 110 14.20 -10.73 11.53
CA PHE A 110 14.77 -10.13 10.31
C PHE A 110 15.92 -9.15 10.56
N ALA A 111 15.95 -8.49 11.72
CA ALA A 111 17.00 -7.52 12.08
C ALA A 111 18.25 -8.17 12.69
N GLY A 112 18.17 -9.45 13.03
CA GLY A 112 19.29 -10.16 13.65
C GLY A 112 19.56 -9.75 15.10
N SER A 113 20.86 -9.67 15.48
CA SER A 113 21.28 -9.53 16.87
C SER A 113 21.42 -8.07 17.36
N ASP A 114 21.04 -7.07 16.57
CA ASP A 114 21.13 -5.66 16.96
C ASP A 114 19.87 -5.20 17.70
N PRO A 115 19.92 -5.04 19.06
CA PRO A 115 18.75 -4.66 19.84
C PRO A 115 18.20 -3.27 19.48
N ALA A 116 19.07 -2.33 19.11
CA ALA A 116 18.68 -0.98 18.74
C ALA A 116 17.87 -0.98 17.43
N LEU A 117 18.32 -1.77 16.45
CA LEU A 117 17.60 -1.94 15.18
C LEU A 117 16.23 -2.60 15.40
N VAL A 118 16.18 -3.64 16.24
CA VAL A 118 14.91 -4.33 16.58
C VAL A 118 13.91 -3.38 17.21
N GLU A 119 14.35 -2.57 18.17
CA GLU A 119 13.48 -1.62 18.87
C GLU A 119 12.91 -0.57 17.91
N VAL A 120 13.77 0.07 17.11
CA VAL A 120 13.37 1.09 16.14
C VAL A 120 12.42 0.49 15.09
N ALA A 121 12.77 -0.68 14.51
CA ALA A 121 11.94 -1.35 13.50
C ALA A 121 10.60 -1.79 14.07
N ALA A 122 10.53 -2.33 15.29
CA ALA A 122 9.27 -2.76 15.91
C ALA A 122 8.34 -1.58 16.21
N ASN A 123 8.89 -0.48 16.74
CA ASN A 123 8.12 0.73 17.01
C ASN A 123 7.57 1.36 15.74
N ALA A 124 8.39 1.49 14.71
CA ALA A 124 7.98 2.00 13.41
C ALA A 124 6.96 1.07 12.71
N THR A 125 7.13 -0.27 12.82
CA THR A 125 6.16 -1.25 12.31
C THR A 125 4.78 -1.04 12.93
N ARG A 126 4.69 -0.88 14.25
CA ARG A 126 3.41 -0.64 14.93
C ARG A 126 2.68 0.61 14.44
N ILE A 127 3.43 1.63 14.04
CA ILE A 127 2.86 2.85 13.46
C ILE A 127 2.40 2.57 12.03
N VAL A 128 3.31 2.13 11.16
CA VAL A 128 3.08 2.03 9.71
C VAL A 128 1.96 1.04 9.37
N ILE A 129 1.81 -0.05 10.13
CA ILE A 129 0.85 -1.11 9.83
C ILE A 129 -0.62 -0.71 10.06
N LEU A 130 -0.89 0.40 10.77
CA LEU A 130 -2.25 0.78 11.18
C LEU A 130 -3.21 1.03 10.01
N ALA A 131 -2.72 1.59 8.92
CA ALA A 131 -3.56 1.93 7.77
C ALA A 131 -3.26 1.10 6.51
N VAL A 132 -2.33 0.16 6.58
CA VAL A 132 -1.85 -0.59 5.41
C VAL A 132 -2.96 -1.37 4.69
N ALA A 133 -3.95 -1.87 5.44
CA ALA A 133 -5.11 -2.55 4.89
C ALA A 133 -5.92 -1.66 3.94
N LEU A 134 -5.98 -0.36 4.21
CA LEU A 134 -6.65 0.63 3.37
C LEU A 134 -5.76 1.04 2.18
N GLY A 135 -4.46 1.23 2.41
CA GLY A 135 -3.52 1.65 1.37
C GLY A 135 -3.45 0.69 0.19
N TYR A 136 -3.51 -0.61 0.44
CA TYR A 136 -3.47 -1.62 -0.64
C TYR A 136 -4.77 -1.74 -1.45
N LEU A 137 -5.87 -1.08 -1.05
CA LEU A 137 -7.06 -1.00 -1.90
C LEU A 137 -6.77 -0.33 -3.24
N ALA A 138 -5.86 0.64 -3.28
CA ALA A 138 -5.48 1.32 -4.52
C ALA A 138 -4.86 0.35 -5.54
N MET A 139 -4.06 -0.60 -5.07
CA MET A 139 -3.47 -1.63 -5.91
C MET A 139 -4.55 -2.50 -6.56
N THR A 140 -5.52 -2.96 -5.77
CA THR A 140 -6.63 -3.79 -6.25
C THR A 140 -7.54 -3.01 -7.20
N MET A 141 -7.82 -1.74 -6.90
CA MET A 141 -8.57 -0.86 -7.81
C MET A 141 -7.82 -0.61 -9.12
N SER A 142 -6.48 -0.46 -9.08
CA SER A 142 -5.66 -0.34 -10.29
C SER A 142 -5.79 -1.58 -11.18
N MET A 143 -5.67 -2.79 -10.59
CA MET A 143 -5.82 -4.06 -11.32
C MET A 143 -7.24 -4.25 -11.88
N TYR A 144 -8.26 -3.86 -11.11
CA TYR A 144 -9.65 -3.85 -11.58
C TYR A 144 -9.82 -2.93 -12.79
N PHE A 145 -9.35 -1.69 -12.72
CA PHE A 145 -9.48 -0.73 -13.82
C PHE A 145 -8.66 -1.13 -15.06
N GLN A 146 -7.54 -1.84 -14.87
CA GLN A 146 -6.82 -2.46 -15.98
C GLN A 146 -7.67 -3.56 -16.64
N ALA A 147 -8.31 -4.42 -15.86
CA ALA A 147 -9.17 -5.50 -16.35
C ALA A 147 -10.38 -5.01 -17.16
N VAL A 148 -10.93 -3.84 -16.80
CA VAL A 148 -12.05 -3.22 -17.52
C VAL A 148 -11.60 -2.12 -18.51
N GLU A 149 -10.33 -2.15 -18.92
CA GLU A 149 -9.70 -1.29 -19.94
C GLU A 149 -9.72 0.23 -19.64
N LYS A 150 -9.92 0.63 -18.39
CA LYS A 150 -9.87 2.03 -17.96
C LYS A 150 -8.46 2.45 -17.57
N VAL A 151 -7.53 2.43 -18.52
CA VAL A 151 -6.08 2.60 -18.32
C VAL A 151 -5.73 3.89 -17.55
N GLY A 152 -6.41 5.01 -17.82
CA GLY A 152 -6.13 6.29 -17.14
C GLY A 152 -6.40 6.23 -15.63
N ILE A 153 -7.55 5.66 -15.23
CA ILE A 153 -7.91 5.50 -13.81
C ILE A 153 -7.00 4.45 -13.14
N ALA A 154 -6.68 3.39 -13.87
CA ALA A 154 -5.74 2.37 -13.40
C ALA A 154 -4.35 2.96 -13.08
N THR A 155 -3.82 3.79 -13.97
CA THR A 155 -2.54 4.48 -13.75
C THR A 155 -2.62 5.42 -12.55
N PHE A 156 -3.67 6.24 -12.47
CA PHE A 156 -3.88 7.14 -11.33
C PHE A 156 -3.91 6.39 -9.99
N THR A 157 -4.73 5.34 -9.89
CA THR A 157 -4.85 4.55 -8.65
C THR A 157 -3.54 3.82 -8.32
N GLY A 158 -2.80 3.35 -9.31
CA GLY A 158 -1.50 2.72 -9.10
C GLY A 158 -0.43 3.67 -8.58
N LEU A 159 -0.43 4.93 -9.03
CA LEU A 159 0.51 5.97 -8.58
C LEU A 159 0.10 6.62 -7.26
N LEU A 160 -1.19 6.53 -6.90
CA LEU A 160 -1.81 7.27 -5.81
C LEU A 160 -1.07 7.05 -4.48
N ARG A 161 -0.81 5.81 -4.12
CA ARG A 161 -0.18 5.45 -2.86
C ARG A 161 1.26 5.95 -2.77
N TYR A 162 2.09 5.67 -3.78
CA TYR A 162 3.53 5.85 -3.70
C TYR A 162 3.96 7.29 -3.96
N VAL A 163 3.61 7.85 -5.12
CA VAL A 163 4.11 9.17 -5.53
C VAL A 163 3.16 10.29 -5.15
N ILE A 164 1.85 10.10 -5.34
CA ILE A 164 0.89 11.20 -5.16
C ILE A 164 0.66 11.51 -3.68
N CYS A 165 0.54 10.48 -2.83
CA CYS A 165 0.29 10.65 -1.39
C CYS A 165 1.57 10.55 -0.56
N SER A 166 2.35 9.43 -0.68
CA SER A 166 3.45 9.17 0.25
C SER A 166 4.58 10.19 0.11
N VAL A 167 5.05 10.48 -1.10
CA VAL A 167 6.20 11.37 -1.29
C VAL A 167 5.96 12.79 -0.74
N PRO A 168 4.86 13.48 -1.09
CA PRO A 168 4.61 14.82 -0.56
C PRO A 168 4.42 14.83 0.98
N LEU A 169 3.72 13.82 1.50
CA LEU A 169 3.50 13.70 2.95
C LEU A 169 4.79 13.40 3.72
N MET A 170 5.69 12.59 3.16
CA MET A 170 7.01 12.34 3.78
C MET A 170 7.84 13.61 3.88
N TYR A 171 7.86 14.44 2.83
CA TYR A 171 8.53 15.75 2.90
C TYR A 171 7.86 16.68 3.90
N LEU A 172 6.52 16.79 3.87
CA LEU A 172 5.78 17.68 4.76
C LEU A 172 5.95 17.29 6.22
N LEU A 173 5.57 16.07 6.59
CA LEU A 173 5.62 15.60 7.97
C LEU A 173 7.04 15.32 8.44
N GLY A 174 7.93 14.88 7.56
CA GLY A 174 9.35 14.71 7.87
C GLY A 174 10.02 16.02 8.29
N ASN A 175 9.76 17.12 7.58
CA ASN A 175 10.28 18.44 7.95
C ASN A 175 9.66 19.00 9.24
N MET A 176 8.42 18.61 9.59
CA MET A 176 7.73 19.07 10.79
C MET A 176 8.09 18.27 12.04
N MET A 177 8.26 16.95 11.92
CA MET A 177 8.36 16.01 13.05
C MET A 177 9.61 15.13 12.98
N GLY A 178 10.55 15.40 12.06
CA GLY A 178 11.73 14.57 11.85
C GLY A 178 11.40 13.15 11.39
N VAL A 179 12.18 12.17 11.83
CA VAL A 179 12.01 10.76 11.47
C VAL A 179 10.62 10.22 11.80
N GLN A 180 10.03 10.62 12.94
CA GLN A 180 8.68 10.20 13.31
C GLN A 180 7.64 10.66 12.28
N GLY A 181 7.84 11.86 11.71
CA GLY A 181 6.99 12.39 10.66
C GLY A 181 6.98 11.52 9.39
N VAL A 182 8.11 10.88 9.06
CA VAL A 182 8.18 9.96 7.93
C VAL A 182 7.29 8.72 8.16
N TRP A 183 7.31 8.15 9.37
CA TRP A 183 6.44 7.01 9.70
C TRP A 183 4.95 7.38 9.68
N PHE A 184 4.59 8.52 10.26
CA PHE A 184 3.21 9.02 10.21
C PHE A 184 2.76 9.38 8.79
N ALA A 185 3.68 9.84 7.93
CA ALA A 185 3.37 10.12 6.52
C ALA A 185 2.91 8.86 5.78
N LEU A 186 3.52 7.70 6.07
CA LEU A 186 3.10 6.44 5.46
C LEU A 186 1.68 6.05 5.88
N VAL A 187 1.36 6.20 7.16
CA VAL A 187 0.00 5.94 7.67
C VAL A 187 -1.03 6.90 7.05
N ALA A 188 -0.72 8.19 7.03
CA ALA A 188 -1.60 9.20 6.44
C ALA A 188 -1.80 8.96 4.93
N ALA A 189 -0.72 8.62 4.21
CA ALA A 189 -0.80 8.28 2.79
C ALA A 189 -1.70 7.06 2.55
N ASP A 190 -1.55 6.01 3.34
CA ASP A 190 -2.37 4.80 3.24
C ASP A 190 -3.85 5.08 3.56
N ALA A 191 -4.12 5.90 4.59
CA ALA A 191 -5.49 6.30 4.93
C ALA A 191 -6.15 7.12 3.81
N ILE A 192 -5.46 8.15 3.30
CA ILE A 192 -5.96 9.00 2.20
C ILE A 192 -6.18 8.15 0.94
N THR A 193 -5.21 7.32 0.59
CA THR A 193 -5.28 6.42 -0.57
C THR A 193 -6.45 5.46 -0.45
N GLY A 194 -6.67 4.91 0.74
CA GLY A 194 -7.79 4.02 1.03
C GLY A 194 -9.14 4.72 0.87
N LEU A 195 -9.29 5.92 1.41
CA LEU A 195 -10.53 6.71 1.27
C LEU A 195 -10.85 7.03 -0.20
N ILE A 196 -9.84 7.44 -0.97
CA ILE A 196 -10.01 7.69 -2.41
C ILE A 196 -10.38 6.41 -3.14
N SER A 197 -9.74 5.29 -2.81
CA SER A 197 -10.03 3.98 -3.43
C SER A 197 -11.45 3.50 -3.12
N ILE A 198 -11.91 3.69 -1.89
CA ILE A 198 -13.30 3.40 -1.50
C ILE A 198 -14.28 4.28 -2.25
N ALA A 199 -14.02 5.58 -2.37
CA ALA A 199 -14.86 6.51 -3.13
C ALA A 199 -14.95 6.09 -4.61
N LEU A 200 -13.84 5.69 -5.23
CA LEU A 200 -13.81 5.18 -6.59
C LEU A 200 -14.60 3.85 -6.72
N ALA A 201 -14.46 2.93 -5.75
CA ALA A 201 -15.18 1.67 -5.74
C ALA A 201 -16.70 1.89 -5.62
N VAL A 202 -17.13 2.79 -4.74
CA VAL A 202 -18.56 3.17 -4.60
C VAL A 202 -19.09 3.79 -5.88
N ARG A 203 -18.33 4.72 -6.48
CA ARG A 203 -18.72 5.35 -7.76
C ARG A 203 -18.86 4.32 -8.88
N GLU A 204 -17.91 3.41 -9.00
CA GLU A 204 -17.95 2.34 -10.01
C GLU A 204 -19.10 1.37 -9.74
N SER A 205 -19.34 0.99 -8.48
CA SER A 205 -20.45 0.12 -8.09
C SER A 205 -21.81 0.74 -8.42
N LYS A 206 -21.98 2.05 -8.23
CA LYS A 206 -23.19 2.78 -8.64
C LYS A 206 -23.35 2.79 -10.16
N ARG A 207 -22.26 3.04 -10.89
CA ARG A 207 -22.27 3.01 -12.37
C ARG A 207 -22.67 1.63 -12.90
N LEU A 208 -22.12 0.56 -12.34
CA LEU A 208 -22.47 -0.81 -12.76
C LEU A 208 -23.91 -1.20 -12.43
N ALA A 209 -24.54 -0.54 -11.46
CA ALA A 209 -25.94 -0.76 -11.12
C ALA A 209 -26.91 -0.07 -12.10
N THR A 210 -26.41 0.85 -12.93
CA THR A 210 -27.21 1.58 -13.94
C THR A 210 -27.04 1.03 -15.35
N LEU A 211 -26.22 0.02 -15.55
CA LEU A 211 -25.96 -0.69 -16.80
C LEU A 211 -26.72 -2.01 -16.84
#